data_21049da2e5cb6fbcc283749c7f877629
#
_entry.id   21049da2e5cb6fbcc283749c7f877629
#
_cell.length_a   1.000
_cell.length_b   1.000
_cell.length_c   1.000
_cell.angle_alpha   90.00
_cell.angle_beta   90.00
_cell.angle_gamma   90.00
#
_symmetry.space_group_name_H-M   'P 1'
#
loop_
_entity.id
_entity.type
_entity.pdbx_description
1 polymer ?
#
loop_
_entity_poly.entity_id
_entity_poly.type
_entity_poly.pdbx_seq_one_letter_code
_entity_poly.pdbx_strand_id
1 'polypeptide(L)'
;YVEDATFRYLYPSEISTLNYLATSSTVDFKPASNFVDTLIEYDQYGVVKPCLATSWETSDDGLVWTFHLREGVKWYDCELNEYADVTADDFVFGAEWILTPANESDNVDTLANVIVNAKEYFDGTVTDFAEVGVKALDEHTLQYTLKDTCPYFLSMMTYVAFMPANRQFVEECGEYYGTSNDTLLYNGAYYCTSWEPQNELVMERNDNYWDAENVSIKTVYGKYNAEAEALAPEMYLRGEIDEATIPVEILDSWMNDPEKQNIVRPNRPTYDAMWWFFDFDPHMDET
;
A
#
# COMPACT_ATOMS: atom_id res chain seq x y z
N TYR A 1 11.95 21.44 12.85
CA TYR A 1 10.52 21.10 12.86
C TYR A 1 9.76 22.33 12.37
N VAL A 2 9.09 22.24 11.23
CA VAL A 2 8.12 23.25 10.79
C VAL A 2 6.76 22.70 11.19
N GLU A 3 6.16 23.24 12.25
CA GLU A 3 4.77 22.97 12.59
C GLU A 3 3.90 23.30 11.39
N ASP A 4 2.93 22.45 11.05
CA ASP A 4 1.99 22.60 9.93
C ASP A 4 2.60 22.56 8.52
N ALA A 5 3.70 21.84 8.33
CA ALA A 5 4.30 21.64 6.99
C ALA A 5 3.33 20.95 6.04
N THR A 6 3.22 21.48 4.83
CA THR A 6 2.52 20.85 3.71
C THR A 6 3.55 20.30 2.74
N PHE A 7 3.40 19.03 2.35
CA PHE A 7 4.17 18.41 1.28
C PHE A 7 3.33 18.35 0.02
N ARG A 8 3.84 18.91 -1.08
CA ARG A 8 3.14 19.05 -2.36
C ARG A 8 3.86 18.28 -3.45
N TYR A 9 3.11 17.49 -4.20
CA TYR A 9 3.66 16.71 -5.32
C TYR A 9 2.68 16.64 -6.50
N LEU A 10 3.20 16.24 -7.66
CA LEU A 10 2.40 15.92 -8.85
C LEU A 10 2.36 14.40 -9.04
N TYR A 11 1.23 13.90 -9.56
CA TYR A 11 1.12 12.52 -10.01
C TYR A 11 0.56 12.46 -11.44
N PRO A 12 1.19 11.65 -12.34
CA PRO A 12 0.87 11.64 -13.78
C PRO A 12 -0.27 10.70 -14.16
N SER A 13 -0.57 9.73 -13.30
CA SER A 13 -1.56 8.69 -13.57
C SER A 13 -2.72 8.81 -12.60
N GLU A 14 -3.95 8.61 -13.10
CA GLU A 14 -5.17 8.70 -12.32
C GLU A 14 -5.20 7.64 -11.21
N ILE A 15 -5.63 8.04 -10.01
CA ILE A 15 -6.00 7.13 -8.94
C ILE A 15 -7.40 6.62 -9.27
N SER A 16 -7.54 5.33 -9.52
CA SER A 16 -8.78 4.73 -9.99
C SER A 16 -9.72 4.33 -8.85
N THR A 17 -9.17 3.99 -7.70
CA THR A 17 -9.90 3.54 -6.52
C THR A 17 -9.06 3.73 -5.25
N LEU A 18 -9.73 3.91 -4.13
CA LEU A 18 -9.12 3.81 -2.80
C LEU A 18 -9.28 2.38 -2.22
N ASN A 19 -9.98 1.48 -2.90
CA ASN A 19 -10.10 0.08 -2.49
C ASN A 19 -8.77 -0.66 -2.78
N TYR A 20 -7.87 -0.64 -1.81
CA TYR A 20 -6.57 -1.29 -1.90
C TYR A 20 -6.64 -2.83 -1.96
N LEU A 21 -7.77 -3.44 -1.59
CA LEU A 21 -7.96 -4.89 -1.70
C LEU A 21 -8.22 -5.32 -3.15
N ALA A 22 -8.80 -4.43 -3.98
CA ALA A 22 -9.20 -4.74 -5.35
C ALA A 22 -8.07 -4.56 -6.37
N THR A 23 -7.32 -3.48 -6.27
CA THR A 23 -6.38 -3.02 -7.31
C THR A 23 -4.98 -3.59 -7.13
N SER A 24 -4.24 -3.78 -8.24
CA SER A 24 -2.80 -4.03 -8.27
C SER A 24 -1.99 -2.82 -8.79
N SER A 25 -2.65 -1.68 -9.00
CA SER A 25 -2.02 -0.45 -9.51
C SER A 25 -1.14 0.23 -8.46
N THR A 26 0.12 0.48 -8.80
CA THR A 26 1.06 1.18 -7.91
C THR A 26 0.65 2.63 -7.63
N VAL A 27 -0.16 3.24 -8.48
CA VAL A 27 -0.69 4.60 -8.28
C VAL A 27 -1.70 4.61 -7.14
N ASP A 28 -2.57 3.59 -7.10
CA ASP A 28 -3.58 3.43 -6.06
C ASP A 28 -2.94 3.00 -4.72
N PHE A 29 -1.80 2.30 -4.75
CA PHE A 29 -1.07 1.87 -3.54
C PHE A 29 -0.41 3.01 -2.77
N LYS A 30 0.05 4.06 -3.46
CA LYS A 30 0.72 5.19 -2.79
C LYS A 30 -0.15 5.84 -1.72
N PRO A 31 -1.41 6.23 -1.98
CA PRO A 31 -2.29 6.71 -0.93
C PRO A 31 -2.63 5.62 0.09
N ALA A 32 -2.91 4.39 -0.34
CA ALA A 32 -3.27 3.29 0.55
C ALA A 32 -2.24 3.04 1.65
N SER A 33 -0.94 3.09 1.32
CA SER A 33 0.16 2.91 2.28
C SER A 33 0.29 4.03 3.32
N ASN A 34 -0.44 5.12 3.17
CA ASN A 34 -0.54 6.20 4.15
C ASN A 34 -1.83 6.11 4.98
N PHE A 35 -2.85 5.44 4.43
CA PHE A 35 -4.16 5.31 5.04
C PHE A 35 -4.26 4.10 5.97
N VAL A 36 -3.57 3.02 5.59
CA VAL A 36 -3.64 1.73 6.28
C VAL A 36 -2.24 1.19 6.50
N ASP A 37 -1.92 0.92 7.75
CA ASP A 37 -0.66 0.32 8.14
C ASP A 37 -0.60 -1.17 7.78
N THR A 38 0.60 -1.63 7.54
CA THR A 38 0.95 -3.04 7.32
C THR A 38 1.53 -3.68 8.59
N LEU A 39 1.80 -4.99 8.56
CA LEU A 39 2.41 -5.69 9.70
C LEU A 39 3.81 -5.15 10.04
N ILE A 40 4.59 -4.83 9.01
CA ILE A 40 5.95 -4.30 9.12
C ILE A 40 6.13 -3.13 8.16
N GLU A 41 7.14 -2.33 8.38
CA GLU A 41 7.54 -1.24 7.48
C GLU A 41 9.04 -1.27 7.19
N TYR A 42 9.49 -0.46 6.25
CA TYR A 42 10.91 -0.19 6.01
C TYR A 42 11.28 1.21 6.46
N ASP A 43 12.34 1.33 7.22
CA ASP A 43 12.91 2.64 7.50
C ASP A 43 13.59 3.26 6.27
N GLN A 44 14.02 4.51 6.40
CA GLN A 44 14.74 5.24 5.35
C GLN A 44 16.02 4.57 4.84
N TYR A 45 16.51 3.52 5.54
CA TYR A 45 17.69 2.75 5.14
C TYR A 45 17.32 1.39 4.53
N GLY A 46 16.03 1.07 4.40
CA GLY A 46 15.54 -0.21 3.92
C GLY A 46 15.68 -1.33 4.96
N VAL A 47 15.73 -0.99 6.24
CA VAL A 47 15.73 -1.95 7.34
C VAL A 47 14.29 -2.19 7.78
N VAL A 48 13.90 -3.46 7.89
CA VAL A 48 12.58 -3.86 8.41
C VAL A 48 12.39 -3.37 9.83
N LYS A 49 11.24 -2.77 10.09
CA LYS A 49 10.79 -2.27 11.39
C LYS A 49 9.40 -2.85 11.73
N PRO A 50 9.12 -3.03 13.02
CA PRO A 50 7.77 -3.25 13.51
C PRO A 50 6.83 -2.10 13.12
N CYS A 51 5.61 -2.46 12.63
CA CYS A 51 4.53 -1.52 12.41
C CYS A 51 3.31 -1.99 13.20
N LEU A 52 2.24 -2.55 12.59
CA LEU A 52 1.14 -3.17 13.33
C LEU A 52 1.59 -4.43 14.09
N ALA A 53 2.55 -5.20 13.57
CA ALA A 53 3.20 -6.26 14.33
C ALA A 53 4.35 -5.69 15.16
N THR A 54 4.33 -5.96 16.47
CA THR A 54 5.42 -5.59 17.39
C THR A 54 6.56 -6.60 17.37
N SER A 55 6.26 -7.85 17.02
CA SER A 55 7.23 -8.93 16.85
C SER A 55 6.64 -10.05 15.98
N TRP A 56 7.51 -10.92 15.51
CA TRP A 56 7.13 -12.11 14.75
C TRP A 56 8.12 -13.25 14.95
N GLU A 57 7.67 -14.46 14.69
CA GLU A 57 8.46 -15.66 14.78
C GLU A 57 8.10 -16.63 13.65
N THR A 58 9.03 -17.53 13.35
CA THR A 58 8.88 -18.53 12.28
C THR A 58 9.17 -19.91 12.85
N SER A 59 8.38 -20.91 12.44
CA SER A 59 8.66 -22.32 12.75
C SER A 59 10.00 -22.79 12.19
N ASP A 60 10.58 -23.85 12.75
CA ASP A 60 11.89 -24.39 12.35
C ASP A 60 11.95 -24.79 10.87
N ASP A 61 10.83 -25.17 10.27
CA ASP A 61 10.71 -25.52 8.85
C ASP A 61 10.44 -24.30 7.96
N GLY A 62 10.24 -23.12 8.54
CA GLY A 62 9.99 -21.86 7.81
C GLY A 62 8.61 -21.76 7.17
N LEU A 63 7.67 -22.63 7.52
CA LEU A 63 6.34 -22.68 6.91
C LEU A 63 5.28 -21.92 7.71
N VAL A 64 5.43 -21.76 9.01
CA VAL A 64 4.46 -21.08 9.86
C VAL A 64 5.07 -19.78 10.38
N TRP A 65 4.40 -18.67 10.10
CA TRP A 65 4.78 -17.33 10.57
C TRP A 65 3.72 -16.81 11.51
N THR A 66 4.12 -16.40 12.71
CA THR A 66 3.24 -15.84 13.73
C THR A 66 3.63 -14.41 14.02
N PHE A 67 2.66 -13.50 13.93
CA PHE A 67 2.84 -12.07 14.16
C PHE A 67 2.05 -11.66 15.39
N HIS A 68 2.70 -10.93 16.31
CA HIS A 68 2.07 -10.36 17.51
C HIS A 68 1.75 -8.90 17.25
N LEU A 69 0.47 -8.57 17.25
CA LEU A 69 -0.02 -7.25 16.89
C LEU A 69 0.11 -6.26 18.05
N ARG A 70 0.18 -5.01 17.69
CA ARG A 70 0.14 -3.85 18.61
C ARG A 70 -1.28 -3.72 19.15
N GLU A 71 -1.39 -3.63 20.49
CA GLU A 71 -2.65 -3.36 21.16
C GLU A 71 -3.02 -1.87 21.07
N GLY A 72 -4.32 -1.57 21.08
CA GLY A 72 -4.84 -0.20 21.16
C GLY A 72 -4.81 0.59 19.86
N VAL A 73 -4.44 -0.03 18.73
CA VAL A 73 -4.59 0.59 17.41
C VAL A 73 -6.06 0.54 17.00
N LYS A 74 -6.57 1.64 16.47
CA LYS A 74 -7.98 1.80 16.11
C LYS A 74 -8.15 2.07 14.62
N TRP A 75 -9.31 1.67 14.13
CA TRP A 75 -9.88 2.16 12.90
C TRP A 75 -10.61 3.48 13.13
N TYR A 76 -10.42 4.43 12.24
CA TYR A 76 -11.06 5.74 12.24
C TYR A 76 -11.81 5.96 10.93
N ASP A 77 -12.95 6.67 10.98
CA ASP A 77 -13.63 7.17 9.79
C ASP A 77 -12.95 8.44 9.22
N CYS A 78 -13.49 9.00 8.15
CA CYS A 78 -12.95 10.20 7.48
C CYS A 78 -13.06 11.49 8.33
N GLU A 79 -13.78 11.47 9.45
CA GLU A 79 -13.88 12.56 10.41
C GLU A 79 -13.01 12.30 11.67
N LEU A 80 -12.21 11.21 11.64
CA LEU A 80 -11.40 10.70 12.76
C LEU A 80 -12.24 10.30 14.00
N ASN A 81 -13.49 9.90 13.81
CA ASN A 81 -14.21 9.21 14.86
C ASN A 81 -13.71 7.77 14.97
N GLU A 82 -13.49 7.29 16.19
CA GLU A 82 -13.12 5.91 16.45
C GLU A 82 -14.24 4.97 16.03
N TYR A 83 -13.93 3.96 15.19
CA TYR A 83 -14.87 2.99 14.67
C TYR A 83 -14.75 1.63 15.40
N ALA A 84 -13.56 1.05 15.42
CA ALA A 84 -13.28 -0.26 16.04
C ALA A 84 -11.80 -0.41 16.39
N ASP A 85 -11.46 -1.46 17.15
CA ASP A 85 -10.07 -1.90 17.29
C ASP A 85 -9.56 -2.58 16.01
N VAL A 86 -8.26 -2.42 15.72
CA VAL A 86 -7.58 -3.21 14.70
C VAL A 86 -7.17 -4.54 15.33
N THR A 87 -7.61 -5.63 14.71
CA THR A 87 -7.40 -6.99 15.23
C THR A 87 -6.79 -7.93 14.18
N ALA A 88 -6.39 -9.11 14.60
CA ALA A 88 -5.91 -10.16 13.69
C ALA A 88 -7.00 -10.61 12.70
N ASP A 89 -8.28 -10.54 13.09
CA ASP A 89 -9.41 -10.88 12.22
C ASP A 89 -9.52 -9.93 11.02
N ASP A 90 -9.09 -8.67 11.13
CA ASP A 90 -9.08 -7.73 10.02
C ASP A 90 -8.12 -8.16 8.90
N PHE A 91 -6.99 -8.78 9.24
CA PHE A 91 -6.06 -9.37 8.28
C PHE A 91 -6.62 -10.64 7.63
N VAL A 92 -7.28 -11.47 8.44
CA VAL A 92 -7.98 -12.68 7.94
C VAL A 92 -9.05 -12.27 6.95
N PHE A 93 -9.85 -11.25 7.27
CA PHE A 93 -10.89 -10.75 6.38
C PHE A 93 -10.32 -10.12 5.10
N GLY A 94 -9.25 -9.32 5.19
CA GLY A 94 -8.59 -8.76 4.00
C GLY A 94 -8.18 -9.85 3.01
N ALA A 95 -7.57 -10.94 3.51
CA ALA A 95 -7.20 -12.09 2.70
C ALA A 95 -8.44 -12.83 2.13
N GLU A 96 -9.49 -13.02 2.93
CA GLU A 96 -10.74 -13.64 2.49
C GLU A 96 -11.42 -12.82 1.39
N TRP A 97 -11.46 -11.50 1.56
CA TRP A 97 -12.03 -10.60 0.57
C TRP A 97 -11.30 -10.71 -0.78
N ILE A 98 -9.97 -10.66 -0.77
CA ILE A 98 -9.14 -10.80 -1.99
C ILE A 98 -9.36 -12.17 -2.66
N LEU A 99 -9.43 -13.24 -1.87
CA LEU A 99 -9.58 -14.60 -2.37
C LEU A 99 -11.03 -14.99 -2.72
N THR A 100 -11.99 -14.09 -2.49
CA THR A 100 -13.40 -14.30 -2.89
C THR A 100 -13.58 -13.94 -4.36
N PRO A 101 -13.88 -14.91 -5.27
CA PRO A 101 -13.89 -14.66 -6.72
C PRO A 101 -14.85 -13.55 -7.17
N ALA A 102 -15.95 -13.35 -6.44
CA ALA A 102 -16.95 -12.32 -6.77
C ALA A 102 -16.42 -10.88 -6.59
N ASN A 103 -15.32 -10.69 -5.87
CA ASN A 103 -14.73 -9.38 -5.62
C ASN A 103 -13.72 -8.96 -6.73
N GLU A 104 -13.38 -9.89 -7.63
CA GLU A 104 -12.54 -9.64 -8.81
C GLU A 104 -11.20 -8.91 -8.48
N SER A 105 -10.57 -9.27 -7.34
CA SER A 105 -9.31 -8.66 -6.90
C SER A 105 -8.15 -9.02 -7.82
N ASP A 106 -7.36 -8.04 -8.22
CA ASP A 106 -6.10 -8.24 -8.95
C ASP A 106 -4.97 -8.85 -8.09
N ASN A 107 -5.16 -8.93 -6.77
CA ASN A 107 -4.16 -9.37 -5.80
C ASN A 107 -4.22 -10.88 -5.47
N VAL A 108 -5.14 -11.62 -6.10
CA VAL A 108 -5.36 -13.07 -5.83
C VAL A 108 -4.07 -13.87 -5.92
N ASP A 109 -3.30 -13.71 -6.98
CA ASP A 109 -2.08 -14.49 -7.21
C ASP A 109 -1.00 -14.26 -6.14
N THR A 110 -0.98 -13.08 -5.52
CA THR A 110 -0.04 -12.74 -4.45
C THR A 110 -0.25 -13.64 -3.23
N LEU A 111 -1.49 -13.94 -2.86
CA LEU A 111 -1.84 -14.84 -1.77
C LEU A 111 -1.87 -16.30 -2.24
N ALA A 112 -2.50 -16.56 -3.39
CA ALA A 112 -2.72 -17.90 -3.92
C ALA A 112 -1.42 -18.66 -4.20
N ASN A 113 -0.33 -17.98 -4.50
CA ASN A 113 0.96 -18.63 -4.77
C ASN A 113 1.72 -19.05 -3.52
N VAL A 114 1.47 -18.45 -2.36
CA VAL A 114 2.28 -18.68 -1.15
C VAL A 114 1.51 -19.29 0.01
N ILE A 115 0.22 -19.00 0.17
CA ILE A 115 -0.59 -19.40 1.33
C ILE A 115 -1.26 -20.76 1.09
N VAL A 116 -1.21 -21.66 2.09
CA VAL A 116 -1.91 -22.96 2.06
C VAL A 116 -3.39 -22.75 1.79
N ASN A 117 -3.94 -23.55 0.87
CA ASN A 117 -5.34 -23.58 0.46
C ASN A 117 -5.92 -22.26 -0.10
N ALA A 118 -5.09 -21.22 -0.31
CA ALA A 118 -5.58 -19.95 -0.86
C ALA A 118 -6.07 -20.10 -2.31
N LYS A 119 -5.30 -20.81 -3.14
CA LYS A 119 -5.72 -21.11 -4.52
C LYS A 119 -6.94 -22.03 -4.54
N GLU A 120 -6.96 -23.04 -3.71
CA GLU A 120 -8.05 -24.02 -3.60
C GLU A 120 -9.36 -23.35 -3.14
N TYR A 121 -9.28 -22.33 -2.29
CA TYR A 121 -10.42 -21.51 -1.88
C TYR A 121 -10.92 -20.65 -3.04
N PHE A 122 -10.03 -19.95 -3.72
CA PHE A 122 -10.37 -19.15 -4.90
C PHE A 122 -11.00 -19.97 -6.02
N ASP A 123 -10.49 -21.19 -6.27
CA ASP A 123 -11.01 -22.12 -7.29
C ASP A 123 -12.30 -22.85 -6.84
N GLY A 124 -12.75 -22.66 -5.58
CA GLY A 124 -13.94 -23.28 -5.02
C GLY A 124 -13.77 -24.75 -4.62
N THR A 125 -12.56 -25.29 -4.61
CA THR A 125 -12.25 -26.66 -4.15
C THR A 125 -12.29 -26.75 -2.63
N VAL A 126 -11.80 -25.71 -1.95
CA VAL A 126 -12.01 -25.45 -0.52
C VAL A 126 -13.09 -24.39 -0.40
N THR A 127 -14.10 -24.65 0.43
CA THR A 127 -15.26 -23.76 0.59
C THR A 127 -15.33 -23.06 1.96
N ASP A 128 -14.56 -23.54 2.92
CA ASP A 128 -14.44 -22.94 4.26
C ASP A 128 -13.11 -22.17 4.34
N PHE A 129 -13.19 -20.84 4.51
CA PHE A 129 -11.99 -20.01 4.66
C PHE A 129 -11.14 -20.39 5.87
N ALA A 130 -11.74 -21.01 6.89
CA ALA A 130 -11.00 -21.51 8.06
C ALA A 130 -9.95 -22.59 7.71
N GLU A 131 -10.01 -23.19 6.51
CA GLU A 131 -9.00 -24.12 6.00
C GLU A 131 -7.83 -23.41 5.29
N VAL A 132 -7.97 -22.10 4.99
CA VAL A 132 -6.90 -21.30 4.40
C VAL A 132 -5.84 -20.98 5.46
N GLY A 133 -4.59 -20.90 5.04
CA GLY A 133 -3.44 -20.68 5.92
C GLY A 133 -3.29 -19.25 6.45
N VAL A 134 -4.39 -18.52 6.70
CA VAL A 134 -4.42 -17.22 7.36
C VAL A 134 -5.38 -17.31 8.53
N LYS A 135 -4.89 -17.11 9.76
CA LYS A 135 -5.69 -17.32 10.97
C LYS A 135 -5.41 -16.29 12.05
N ALA A 136 -6.46 -15.77 12.66
CA ALA A 136 -6.39 -15.12 13.95
C ALA A 136 -6.41 -16.20 15.04
N LEU A 137 -5.34 -16.31 15.82
CA LEU A 137 -5.28 -17.22 16.96
C LEU A 137 -5.97 -16.61 18.19
N ASP A 138 -5.91 -15.31 18.29
CA ASP A 138 -6.62 -14.41 19.18
C ASP A 138 -6.67 -13.00 18.58
N GLU A 139 -7.20 -12.00 19.30
CA GLU A 139 -7.36 -10.63 18.81
C GLU A 139 -6.04 -9.99 18.36
N HIS A 140 -4.90 -10.42 18.89
CA HIS A 140 -3.59 -9.81 18.64
C HIS A 140 -2.53 -10.80 18.15
N THR A 141 -2.93 -11.99 17.74
CA THR A 141 -2.01 -13.03 17.22
C THR A 141 -2.49 -13.51 15.87
N LEU A 142 -1.79 -13.10 14.82
CA LEU A 142 -2.03 -13.47 13.43
C LEU A 142 -1.04 -14.55 12.98
N GLN A 143 -1.51 -15.59 12.32
CA GLN A 143 -0.67 -16.67 11.82
C GLN A 143 -0.89 -16.93 10.34
N TYR A 144 0.22 -17.02 9.60
CA TYR A 144 0.25 -17.49 8.21
C TYR A 144 0.88 -18.89 8.13
N THR A 145 0.29 -19.75 7.30
CA THR A 145 0.86 -21.07 6.94
C THR A 145 1.14 -21.08 5.44
N LEU A 146 2.39 -21.31 5.06
CA LEU A 146 2.86 -21.26 3.69
C LEU A 146 2.84 -22.67 3.07
N LYS A 147 2.65 -22.75 1.74
CA LYS A 147 2.74 -23.99 0.95
C LYS A 147 4.17 -24.53 0.92
N ASP A 148 5.13 -23.62 0.73
CA ASP A 148 6.56 -23.88 0.65
C ASP A 148 7.33 -22.77 1.39
N THR A 149 8.59 -23.01 1.69
CA THR A 149 9.46 -22.00 2.30
C THR A 149 9.61 -20.78 1.38
N CYS A 150 9.34 -19.60 1.91
CA CYS A 150 9.42 -18.33 1.19
C CYS A 150 10.39 -17.39 1.90
N PRO A 151 11.67 -17.31 1.49
CA PRO A 151 12.67 -16.48 2.19
C PRO A 151 12.37 -14.98 2.19
N TYR A 152 11.54 -14.51 1.27
CA TYR A 152 11.11 -13.11 1.15
C TYR A 152 9.70 -12.86 1.71
N PHE A 153 9.09 -13.83 2.40
CA PHE A 153 7.72 -13.71 2.93
C PHE A 153 7.56 -12.49 3.83
N LEU A 154 8.54 -12.23 4.70
CA LEU A 154 8.51 -11.04 5.55
C LEU A 154 8.40 -9.73 4.73
N SER A 155 9.12 -9.64 3.60
CA SER A 155 9.03 -8.48 2.72
C SER A 155 7.65 -8.31 2.08
N MET A 156 6.93 -9.42 1.87
CA MET A 156 5.56 -9.35 1.31
C MET A 156 4.57 -8.69 2.28
N MET A 157 4.87 -8.68 3.57
CA MET A 157 4.00 -8.06 4.58
C MET A 157 3.88 -6.54 4.47
N THR A 158 4.66 -5.89 3.61
CA THR A 158 4.53 -4.48 3.26
C THR A 158 3.64 -4.23 2.04
N TYR A 159 3.12 -5.30 1.44
CA TYR A 159 2.31 -5.20 0.23
C TYR A 159 0.82 -5.14 0.55
N VAL A 160 0.05 -4.44 -0.27
CA VAL A 160 -1.39 -4.18 -0.03
C VAL A 160 -2.23 -5.45 0.14
N ALA A 161 -1.83 -6.57 -0.50
CA ALA A 161 -2.53 -7.86 -0.34
C ALA A 161 -2.48 -8.42 1.09
N PHE A 162 -1.63 -7.88 1.95
CA PHE A 162 -1.49 -8.28 3.36
C PHE A 162 -1.93 -7.17 4.33
N MET A 163 -2.62 -6.14 3.83
CA MET A 163 -3.21 -5.10 4.68
C MET A 163 -4.49 -5.59 5.35
N PRO A 164 -4.79 -5.11 6.56
CA PRO A 164 -6.04 -5.43 7.24
C PRO A 164 -7.21 -4.67 6.62
N ALA A 165 -8.43 -5.17 6.79
CA ALA A 165 -9.68 -4.47 6.47
C ALA A 165 -10.77 -4.84 7.48
N ASN A 166 -11.54 -3.87 7.92
CA ASN A 166 -12.61 -4.13 8.88
C ASN A 166 -13.84 -4.72 8.17
N ARG A 167 -14.18 -5.98 8.51
CA ARG A 167 -15.28 -6.73 7.89
C ARG A 167 -16.60 -5.97 7.91
N GLN A 168 -17.00 -5.50 9.09
CA GLN A 168 -18.29 -4.86 9.25
C GLN A 168 -18.41 -3.62 8.36
N PHE A 169 -17.40 -2.79 8.34
CA PHE A 169 -17.40 -1.57 7.53
C PHE A 169 -17.42 -1.86 6.03
N VAL A 170 -16.61 -2.83 5.56
CA VAL A 170 -16.58 -3.24 4.14
C VAL A 170 -17.93 -3.78 3.71
N GLU A 171 -18.58 -4.63 4.54
CA GLU A 171 -19.91 -5.17 4.27
C GLU A 171 -21.00 -4.08 4.29
N GLU A 172 -20.90 -3.09 5.19
CA GLU A 172 -21.82 -1.93 5.23
C GLU A 172 -21.68 -1.05 3.99
N CYS A 173 -20.45 -0.82 3.49
CA CYS A 173 -20.20 -0.07 2.26
C CYS A 173 -20.60 -0.84 1.00
N GLY A 174 -20.47 -2.18 1.00
CA GLY A 174 -20.74 -3.03 -0.15
C GLY A 174 -19.93 -2.61 -1.39
N GLU A 175 -20.60 -2.40 -2.51
CA GLU A 175 -19.98 -1.97 -3.77
C GLU A 175 -19.36 -0.56 -3.74
N TYR A 176 -19.66 0.23 -2.71
CA TYR A 176 -19.11 1.58 -2.56
C TYR A 176 -17.82 1.62 -1.77
N TYR A 177 -17.32 0.49 -1.23
CA TYR A 177 -16.08 0.47 -0.47
C TYR A 177 -14.90 1.01 -1.29
N GLY A 178 -14.23 2.06 -0.77
CA GLY A 178 -13.09 2.71 -1.42
C GLY A 178 -13.42 3.54 -2.67
N THR A 179 -14.69 3.90 -2.90
CA THR A 179 -15.09 4.81 -4.01
C THR A 179 -15.00 6.29 -3.63
N SER A 180 -14.87 6.59 -2.34
CA SER A 180 -14.71 7.93 -1.79
C SER A 180 -14.02 7.86 -0.43
N ASN A 181 -13.60 9.00 0.11
CA ASN A 181 -12.90 9.06 1.39
C ASN A 181 -13.78 8.65 2.60
N ASP A 182 -15.09 8.79 2.51
CA ASP A 182 -16.05 8.39 3.55
C ASP A 182 -16.46 6.91 3.48
N THR A 183 -16.02 6.21 2.43
CA THR A 183 -16.23 4.76 2.27
C THR A 183 -14.94 3.97 2.53
N LEU A 184 -14.03 4.52 3.32
CA LEU A 184 -12.78 3.91 3.75
C LEU A 184 -12.57 4.13 5.25
N LEU A 185 -11.93 3.19 5.92
CA LEU A 185 -11.40 3.38 7.28
C LEU A 185 -9.88 3.55 7.25
N TYR A 186 -9.39 4.22 8.26
CA TYR A 186 -8.00 4.66 8.40
C TYR A 186 -7.40 4.15 9.71
N ASN A 187 -6.23 3.57 9.66
CA ASN A 187 -5.43 3.27 10.86
C ASN A 187 -3.97 3.71 10.72
N GLY A 188 -3.63 4.28 9.55
CA GLY A 188 -2.30 4.76 9.21
C GLY A 188 -2.03 6.20 9.63
N ALA A 189 -0.86 6.69 9.23
CA ALA A 189 -0.36 8.02 9.58
C ALA A 189 -1.19 9.18 9.01
N TYR A 190 -1.94 8.94 7.94
CA TYR A 190 -2.77 9.94 7.26
C TYR A 190 -4.17 9.39 6.97
N TYR A 191 -5.10 10.32 6.78
CA TYR A 191 -6.45 10.04 6.28
C TYR A 191 -6.77 10.98 5.11
N CYS A 192 -7.67 10.56 4.24
CA CYS A 192 -8.07 11.33 3.06
C CYS A 192 -9.13 12.36 3.43
N THR A 193 -8.85 13.64 3.24
CA THR A 193 -9.81 14.73 3.45
C THR A 193 -10.49 15.14 2.16
N SER A 194 -9.84 14.95 1.01
CA SER A 194 -10.39 15.23 -0.31
C SER A 194 -9.77 14.32 -1.35
N TRP A 195 -10.60 13.73 -2.18
CA TRP A 195 -10.17 13.06 -3.40
C TRP A 195 -11.13 13.44 -4.53
N GLU A 196 -10.61 14.22 -5.45
CA GLU A 196 -11.31 14.64 -6.65
C GLU A 196 -10.61 14.01 -7.86
N PRO A 197 -11.21 13.01 -8.53
CA PRO A 197 -10.62 12.37 -9.71
C PRO A 197 -10.17 13.40 -10.75
N GLN A 198 -8.99 13.18 -11.35
CA GLN A 198 -8.32 14.05 -12.32
C GLN A 198 -8.03 15.47 -11.81
N ASN A 199 -8.06 15.69 -10.53
CA ASN A 199 -7.77 16.99 -9.93
C ASN A 199 -6.77 16.87 -8.78
N GLU A 200 -7.20 16.31 -7.62
CA GLU A 200 -6.36 16.31 -6.43
C GLU A 200 -6.67 15.17 -5.47
N LEU A 201 -5.66 14.86 -4.66
CA LEU A 201 -5.77 14.04 -3.45
C LEU A 201 -5.16 14.84 -2.30
N VAL A 202 -5.93 15.05 -1.24
CA VAL A 202 -5.46 15.71 -0.02
C VAL A 202 -5.54 14.74 1.14
N MET A 203 -4.41 14.59 1.83
CA MET A 203 -4.30 13.77 3.03
C MET A 203 -3.86 14.64 4.19
N GLU A 204 -4.47 14.46 5.35
CA GLU A 204 -4.05 15.11 6.58
C GLU A 204 -3.54 14.08 7.59
N ARG A 205 -2.61 14.51 8.45
CA ARG A 205 -2.06 13.67 9.51
C ARG A 205 -3.15 13.23 10.49
N ASN A 206 -3.19 11.93 10.74
CA ASN A 206 -4.02 11.36 11.79
C ASN A 206 -3.34 11.57 13.16
N ASP A 207 -3.80 12.56 13.91
CA ASP A 207 -3.24 12.84 15.23
C ASP A 207 -3.56 11.73 16.27
N ASN A 208 -4.43 10.77 15.93
CA ASN A 208 -4.72 9.58 16.73
C ASN A 208 -3.85 8.36 16.31
N TYR A 209 -2.98 8.52 15.32
CA TYR A 209 -2.08 7.47 14.89
C TYR A 209 -1.14 7.02 16.01
N TRP A 210 -0.89 5.73 16.13
CA TRP A 210 -0.09 5.18 17.23
C TRP A 210 1.34 5.74 17.30
N ASP A 211 1.88 6.22 16.16
CA ASP A 211 3.21 6.83 16.06
C ASP A 211 3.15 8.30 15.59
N ALA A 212 2.08 9.00 15.90
CA ALA A 212 1.82 10.39 15.43
C ALA A 212 2.95 11.36 15.78
N GLU A 213 3.66 11.15 16.90
CA GLU A 213 4.79 12.01 17.32
C GLU A 213 5.96 12.00 16.33
N ASN A 214 6.10 10.95 15.53
CA ASN A 214 7.14 10.80 14.51
C ASN A 214 6.68 11.27 13.10
N VAL A 215 5.41 11.65 12.95
CA VAL A 215 4.86 12.18 11.69
C VAL A 215 4.96 13.70 11.68
N SER A 216 5.92 14.24 10.91
CA SER A 216 6.24 15.67 10.92
C SER A 216 5.42 16.51 9.93
N ILE A 217 4.98 15.92 8.81
CA ILE A 217 4.19 16.63 7.79
C ILE A 217 2.72 16.56 8.19
N LYS A 218 2.04 17.73 8.20
CA LYS A 218 0.63 17.78 8.54
C LYS A 218 -0.27 17.47 7.36
N THR A 219 0.04 18.06 6.20
CA THR A 219 -0.79 17.93 4.99
C THR A 219 0.05 17.42 3.84
N VAL A 220 -0.43 16.41 3.15
CA VAL A 220 0.13 15.93 1.88
C VAL A 220 -0.86 16.27 0.77
N TYR A 221 -0.42 17.13 -0.15
CA TYR A 221 -1.23 17.63 -1.25
C TYR A 221 -0.70 17.10 -2.57
N GLY A 222 -1.41 16.13 -3.14
CA GLY A 222 -1.14 15.59 -4.48
C GLY A 222 -2.03 16.26 -5.52
N LYS A 223 -1.44 16.71 -6.63
CA LYS A 223 -2.19 17.25 -7.76
C LYS A 223 -2.00 16.39 -8.99
N TYR A 224 -3.12 16.02 -9.62
CA TYR A 224 -3.09 15.30 -10.88
C TYR A 224 -2.64 16.21 -12.02
N ASN A 225 -1.72 15.73 -12.83
CA ASN A 225 -1.36 16.35 -14.08
C ASN A 225 -0.73 15.29 -15.01
N ALA A 226 -1.36 15.02 -16.14
CA ALA A 226 -0.86 14.02 -17.10
C ALA A 226 0.55 14.36 -17.66
N GLU A 227 0.98 15.63 -17.57
CA GLU A 227 2.30 16.10 -17.99
C GLU A 227 3.24 16.30 -16.78
N ALA A 228 2.94 15.69 -15.63
CA ALA A 228 3.68 15.89 -14.37
C ALA A 228 5.19 15.69 -14.54
N GLU A 229 5.64 14.68 -15.25
CA GLU A 229 7.07 14.41 -15.47
C GLU A 229 7.80 15.56 -16.16
N ALA A 230 7.16 16.20 -17.14
CA ALA A 230 7.75 17.33 -17.86
C ALA A 230 7.70 18.63 -17.06
N LEU A 231 6.64 18.86 -16.28
CA LEU A 231 6.38 20.11 -15.58
C LEU A 231 7.03 20.18 -14.18
N ALA A 232 7.14 19.03 -13.50
CA ALA A 232 7.57 18.97 -12.10
C ALA A 232 8.94 19.63 -11.84
N PRO A 233 9.99 19.47 -12.67
CA PRO A 233 11.28 20.11 -12.41
C PRO A 233 11.21 21.64 -12.33
N GLU A 234 10.44 22.28 -13.22
CA GLU A 234 10.29 23.72 -13.23
C GLU A 234 9.36 24.21 -12.11
N MET A 235 8.32 23.46 -11.75
CA MET A 235 7.44 23.77 -10.61
C MET A 235 8.20 23.68 -9.29
N TYR A 236 9.08 22.68 -9.15
CA TYR A 236 9.97 22.57 -8.00
C TYR A 236 10.87 23.80 -7.86
N LEU A 237 11.51 24.23 -8.94
CA LEU A 237 12.37 25.44 -8.92
C LEU A 237 11.61 26.71 -8.54
N ARG A 238 10.32 26.78 -8.85
CA ARG A 238 9.44 27.89 -8.44
C ARG A 238 8.87 27.76 -7.02
N GLY A 239 9.14 26.64 -6.34
CA GLY A 239 8.62 26.35 -5.00
C GLY A 239 7.12 26.04 -4.97
N GLU A 240 6.55 25.59 -6.09
CA GLU A 240 5.14 25.22 -6.20
C GLU A 240 4.89 23.79 -5.68
N ILE A 241 5.90 22.93 -5.79
CA ILE A 241 5.92 21.54 -5.28
C ILE A 241 7.23 21.28 -4.53
N ASP A 242 7.25 20.24 -3.71
CA ASP A 242 8.34 19.93 -2.77
C ASP A 242 9.23 18.75 -3.23
N GLU A 243 8.80 18.01 -4.25
CA GLU A 243 9.62 17.02 -4.93
C GLU A 243 9.37 16.97 -6.42
N ALA A 244 10.38 16.57 -7.19
CA ALA A 244 10.27 16.31 -8.62
C ALA A 244 11.25 15.21 -9.04
N THR A 245 10.82 14.33 -9.93
CA THR A 245 11.74 13.45 -10.65
C THR A 245 12.35 14.20 -11.82
N ILE A 246 13.66 14.09 -12.00
CA ILE A 246 14.37 14.73 -13.12
C ILE A 246 14.38 13.73 -14.28
N PRO A 247 13.71 14.05 -15.41
CA PRO A 247 13.78 13.23 -16.62
C PRO A 247 15.21 13.08 -17.14
N VAL A 248 15.54 11.91 -17.67
CA VAL A 248 16.90 11.59 -18.15
C VAL A 248 17.36 12.54 -19.23
N GLU A 249 16.45 13.08 -20.04
CA GLU A 249 16.73 14.01 -21.14
C GLU A 249 17.33 15.34 -20.67
N ILE A 250 17.01 15.77 -19.45
CA ILE A 250 17.50 17.03 -18.88
C ILE A 250 18.52 16.82 -17.75
N LEU A 251 18.75 15.59 -17.32
CA LEU A 251 19.60 15.25 -16.18
C LEU A 251 21.02 15.82 -16.33
N ASP A 252 21.65 15.64 -17.48
CA ASP A 252 23.02 16.16 -17.74
C ASP A 252 23.07 17.68 -17.63
N SER A 253 22.05 18.40 -18.09
CA SER A 253 21.97 19.85 -17.98
C SER A 253 21.85 20.30 -16.52
N TRP A 254 21.11 19.56 -15.70
CA TRP A 254 20.95 19.85 -14.28
C TRP A 254 22.22 19.54 -13.48
N MET A 255 22.89 18.43 -13.80
CA MET A 255 24.15 18.04 -13.13
C MET A 255 25.33 18.98 -13.46
N ASN A 256 25.30 19.63 -14.61
CA ASN A 256 26.31 20.62 -15.03
C ASN A 256 25.98 22.05 -14.59
N ASP A 257 24.80 22.31 -14.02
CA ASP A 257 24.40 23.59 -13.49
C ASP A 257 24.80 23.69 -12.00
N PRO A 258 25.67 24.65 -11.61
CA PRO A 258 26.16 24.77 -10.22
C PRO A 258 25.05 25.02 -9.19
N GLU A 259 23.92 25.62 -9.59
CA GLU A 259 22.79 25.89 -8.70
C GLU A 259 21.91 24.64 -8.54
N LYS A 260 21.68 23.92 -9.64
CA LYS A 260 20.77 22.76 -9.67
C LYS A 260 21.43 21.48 -9.15
N GLN A 261 22.70 21.21 -9.43
CA GLN A 261 23.39 19.98 -9.01
C GLN A 261 23.34 19.74 -7.50
N ASN A 262 23.27 20.80 -6.68
CA ASN A 262 23.24 20.70 -5.23
C ASN A 262 21.89 20.23 -4.66
N ILE A 263 20.82 20.32 -5.43
CA ILE A 263 19.45 19.91 -5.03
C ILE A 263 19.07 18.55 -5.60
N VAL A 264 19.79 18.05 -6.62
CA VAL A 264 19.59 16.70 -7.16
C VAL A 264 20.09 15.65 -6.16
N ARG A 265 19.25 14.66 -5.92
CA ARG A 265 19.58 13.50 -5.10
C ARG A 265 19.38 12.22 -5.93
N PRO A 266 20.34 11.30 -5.94
CA PRO A 266 20.09 10.00 -6.58
C PRO A 266 19.00 9.26 -5.81
N ASN A 267 18.05 8.72 -6.54
CA ASN A 267 17.14 7.73 -5.96
C ASN A 267 17.94 6.50 -5.52
N ARG A 268 17.45 5.82 -4.50
CA ARG A 268 18.03 4.52 -4.14
C ARG A 268 17.90 3.59 -5.32
N PRO A 269 18.91 2.73 -5.57
CA PRO A 269 18.75 1.68 -6.56
C PRO A 269 17.55 0.82 -6.19
N THR A 270 16.58 0.76 -7.08
CA THR A 270 15.49 -0.22 -7.01
C THR A 270 15.89 -1.41 -7.86
N TYR A 271 15.52 -2.61 -7.44
CA TYR A 271 15.67 -3.80 -8.26
C TYR A 271 14.48 -3.90 -9.22
N ASP A 272 14.37 -2.94 -10.12
CA ASP A 272 13.36 -2.98 -11.16
C ASP A 272 13.82 -3.95 -12.26
N ALA A 273 13.00 -4.94 -12.54
CA ALA A 273 13.19 -5.83 -13.67
C ALA A 273 12.41 -5.28 -14.87
N MET A 274 13.10 -5.06 -15.99
CA MET A 274 12.44 -4.77 -17.26
C MET A 274 12.02 -6.09 -17.90
N TRP A 275 10.72 -6.30 -18.06
CA TRP A 275 10.17 -7.48 -18.68
C TRP A 275 9.98 -7.24 -20.18
N TRP A 276 10.59 -8.11 -21.01
CA TRP A 276 10.32 -8.16 -22.42
C TRP A 276 9.33 -9.29 -22.67
N PHE A 277 8.13 -8.95 -23.12
CA PHE A 277 7.16 -9.95 -23.56
C PHE A 277 7.42 -10.20 -25.06
N PHE A 278 7.83 -11.42 -25.38
CA PHE A 278 7.89 -11.88 -26.74
C PHE A 278 6.60 -12.66 -27.03
N ASP A 279 5.75 -12.11 -27.87
CA ASP A 279 4.62 -12.86 -28.40
C ASP A 279 5.15 -13.74 -29.54
N PHE A 280 5.20 -15.04 -29.31
CA PHE A 280 5.50 -16.04 -30.33
C PHE A 280 4.19 -16.50 -30.97
N ASP A 281 3.48 -15.62 -31.66
CA ASP A 281 2.37 -16.05 -32.50
C ASP A 281 2.93 -16.81 -33.71
N PRO A 282 2.72 -18.14 -33.83
CA PRO A 282 3.18 -18.92 -34.96
C PRO A 282 2.54 -18.53 -36.30
N HIS A 283 1.58 -17.59 -36.29
CA HIS A 283 0.90 -17.09 -37.47
C HIS A 283 1.45 -15.75 -38.00
N MET A 284 2.47 -15.15 -37.35
CA MET A 284 3.10 -13.90 -37.81
C MET A 284 4.13 -14.04 -38.94
N ASP A 285 4.44 -15.23 -39.41
CA ASP A 285 5.45 -15.47 -40.46
C ASP A 285 4.89 -15.40 -41.91
N GLU A 286 3.68 -14.93 -42.13
CA GLU A 286 3.07 -14.88 -43.45
C GLU A 286 2.67 -13.46 -43.93
N THR A 287 3.49 -12.43 -43.65
CA THR A 287 3.31 -11.11 -44.31
C THR A 287 4.61 -10.53 -44.82
#